data_569e0fa620aa235d34dbda928678b5bf
#
_entry.id   569e0fa620aa235d34dbda928678b5bf
#
_cell.length_a   1.000
_cell.length_b   1.000
_cell.length_c   1.000
_cell.angle_alpha   90.00
_cell.angle_beta   90.00
_cell.angle_gamma   90.00
#
_symmetry.space_group_name_H-M   'P 1'
#
loop_
_entity.id
_entity.type
_entity.pdbx_description
1 polymer ?
#
loop_
_entity_poly.entity_id
_entity_poly.type
_entity_poly.pdbx_seq_one_letter_code
_entity_poly.pdbx_strand_id
1 'polypeptide(L)' 'MYLLHRLAAEELPVAVAGGAEIDALRVLSMAGHVKAAIPKPLRTLDGYAQPPAMVNEITSLGRTMLKRFPRR' A
#
# COMPACT_ATOMS: atom_id res chain seq x y z
N MET A 1 -0.61 6.18 -9.21
CA MET A 1 -0.22 7.07 -8.10
C MET A 1 -1.31 7.42 -7.10
N TYR A 2 -2.56 7.09 -7.41
CA TYR A 2 -3.67 7.43 -6.53
C TYR A 2 -3.50 6.92 -5.09
N LEU A 3 -3.16 5.63 -4.93
CA LEU A 3 -2.98 5.05 -3.60
C LEU A 3 -1.84 5.73 -2.83
N LEU A 4 -0.74 6.03 -3.49
CA LEU A 4 0.39 6.68 -2.85
C LEU A 4 0.02 8.07 -2.32
N HIS A 5 -0.74 8.85 -3.10
CA HIS A 5 -1.23 10.15 -2.65
C HIS A 5 -2.17 10.02 -1.47
N ARG A 6 -3.06 9.03 -1.51
CA ARG A 6 -3.98 8.79 -0.41
C ARG A 6 -3.25 8.41 0.87
N LEU A 7 -2.24 7.54 0.77
CA LEU A 7 -1.44 7.14 1.92
C LEU A 7 -0.66 8.31 2.51
N ALA A 8 -0.18 9.22 1.67
CA ALA A 8 0.57 10.39 2.14
C ALA A 8 -0.31 11.37 2.95
N ALA A 9 -1.61 11.33 2.74
CA ALA A 9 -2.55 12.17 3.46
C ALA A 9 -2.99 11.59 4.81
N GLU A 10 -2.63 10.34 5.10
CA GLU A 10 -3.03 9.64 6.32
C GLU A 10 -1.87 9.53 7.30
N GLU A 11 -2.19 9.39 8.59
CA GLU A 11 -1.19 9.10 9.60
C GLU A 11 -0.74 7.65 9.50
N LEU A 12 0.57 7.44 9.46
CA LEU A 12 1.14 6.10 9.42
C LEU A 12 1.46 5.60 10.83
N PRO A 13 1.34 4.31 11.09
CA PRO A 13 0.96 3.26 10.15
C PRO A 13 -0.53 3.26 9.83
N VAL A 14 -0.87 2.79 8.64
CA VAL A 14 -2.26 2.74 8.19
C VAL A 14 -2.57 1.35 7.61
N ALA A 15 -3.77 0.86 7.87
CA ALA A 15 -4.22 -0.42 7.33
C ALA A 15 -4.82 -0.22 5.93
N VAL A 16 -4.47 -1.12 5.02
CA VAL A 16 -5.02 -1.16 3.66
C VAL A 16 -5.72 -2.49 3.47
N ALA A 17 -6.99 -2.45 3.13
CA ALA A 17 -7.80 -3.65 2.92
C ALA A 17 -8.39 -3.64 1.52
N GLY A 18 -8.79 -4.84 1.06
CA GLY A 18 -9.36 -5.01 -0.26
C GLY A 18 -8.34 -5.44 -1.29
N GLY A 19 -8.72 -6.39 -2.15
CA GLY A 19 -7.80 -7.03 -3.09
C GLY A 19 -7.15 -6.05 -4.05
N ALA A 20 -7.93 -5.14 -4.64
CA ALA A 20 -7.40 -4.17 -5.61
C ALA A 20 -6.41 -3.20 -4.96
N GLU A 21 -6.70 -2.75 -3.74
CA GLU A 21 -5.80 -1.84 -3.04
C GLU A 21 -4.53 -2.53 -2.56
N ILE A 22 -4.64 -3.77 -2.12
CA ILE A 22 -3.47 -4.55 -1.71
C ILE A 22 -2.59 -4.85 -2.91
N ASP A 23 -3.17 -5.13 -4.08
CA ASP A 23 -2.39 -5.31 -5.30
C ASP A 23 -1.63 -4.04 -5.68
N ALA A 24 -2.27 -2.88 -5.59
CA ALA A 24 -1.61 -1.60 -5.84
C ALA A 24 -0.50 -1.34 -4.81
N LEU A 25 -0.76 -1.66 -3.54
CA LEU A 25 0.23 -1.53 -2.48
C LEU A 25 1.44 -2.43 -2.73
N ARG A 26 1.19 -3.65 -3.19
CA ARG A 26 2.26 -4.58 -3.51
C ARG A 26 3.18 -4.02 -4.59
N VAL A 27 2.61 -3.42 -5.63
CA VAL A 27 3.39 -2.76 -6.68
C VAL A 27 4.23 -1.63 -6.11
N LEU A 28 3.64 -0.77 -5.27
CA LEU A 28 4.37 0.32 -4.64
C LEU A 28 5.50 -0.19 -3.75
N SER A 29 5.25 -1.26 -3.01
CA SER A 29 6.27 -1.87 -2.15
C SER A 29 7.41 -2.48 -2.96
N MET A 30 7.09 -3.17 -4.05
CA MET A 30 8.10 -3.76 -4.93
C MET A 30 8.95 -2.70 -5.63
N ALA A 31 8.36 -1.57 -5.94
CA ALA A 31 9.08 -0.45 -6.55
C ALA A 31 9.87 0.37 -5.51
N GLY A 32 9.74 0.04 -4.22
CA GLY A 32 10.47 0.73 -3.17
C GLY A 32 9.87 2.06 -2.75
N HIS A 33 8.61 2.34 -3.11
CA HIS A 33 7.94 3.60 -2.76
C HIS A 33 7.42 3.63 -1.34
N VAL A 34 7.11 2.47 -0.77
CA VAL A 34 6.60 2.35 0.59
C VAL A 34 7.22 1.15 1.28
N LYS A 35 7.21 1.17 2.61
CA LYS A 35 7.50 0.00 3.43
C LYS A 35 6.19 -0.47 4.03
N ALA A 36 5.81 -1.71 3.70
CA ALA A 36 4.54 -2.27 4.14
C ALA A 36 4.70 -3.74 4.49
N ALA A 37 3.90 -4.19 5.45
CA ALA A 37 3.75 -5.60 5.77
C ALA A 37 2.48 -6.09 5.08
N ILE A 38 2.63 -6.96 4.08
CA ILE A 38 1.51 -7.53 3.34
C ILE A 38 1.43 -9.01 3.69
N PRO A 39 0.44 -9.43 4.51
CA PRO A 39 0.30 -10.82 4.89
C PRO A 39 -0.08 -11.68 3.68
N LYS A 40 0.30 -12.95 3.75
CA LYS A 40 -0.13 -13.91 2.73
C LYS A 40 -1.62 -14.16 2.85
N PRO A 41 -2.32 -14.45 1.73
CA PRO A 41 -3.71 -14.86 1.81
C PRO A 41 -3.88 -16.09 2.69
N LEU A 42 -4.94 -16.08 3.49
CA LEU A 42 -5.27 -17.21 4.36
C LEU A 42 -6.27 -18.11 3.64
N ARG A 43 -6.06 -19.40 3.74
CA ARG A 43 -7.00 -20.38 3.19
C ARG A 43 -8.18 -20.51 4.14
N THR A 44 -9.38 -20.39 3.59
CA THR A 44 -10.63 -20.56 4.34
C THR A 44 -11.49 -21.64 3.70
N LEU A 45 -12.60 -21.98 4.35
CA LEU A 45 -13.54 -22.97 3.80
C LEU A 45 -14.13 -22.51 2.46
N ASP A 46 -14.29 -21.22 2.26
CA ASP A 46 -14.88 -20.61 1.06
C ASP A 46 -13.84 -20.14 0.04
N GLY A 47 -12.56 -20.44 0.25
CA GLY A 47 -11.49 -20.01 -0.64
C GLY A 47 -10.35 -19.36 0.12
N TYR A 48 -9.99 -18.11 -0.28
CA TYR A 48 -8.91 -17.38 0.36
C TYR A 48 -9.40 -16.05 0.89
N ALA A 49 -8.91 -15.68 2.07
CA ALA A 49 -9.13 -14.37 2.64
C ALA A 49 -7.80 -13.62 2.67
N GLN A 50 -7.79 -12.36 2.25
CA GLN A 50 -6.61 -11.51 2.30
C GLN A 50 -6.70 -10.62 3.54
N PRO A 51 -5.86 -10.84 4.56
CA PRO A 51 -5.83 -9.94 5.72
C PRO A 51 -5.40 -8.54 5.32
N PRO A 52 -5.79 -7.51 6.07
CA PRO A 52 -5.33 -6.15 5.79
C PRO A 52 -3.82 -6.04 5.86
N ALA A 53 -3.25 -5.24 4.98
CA ALA A 53 -1.84 -4.90 5.00
C ALA A 53 -1.61 -3.64 5.84
N MET A 54 -0.41 -3.51 6.40
CA MET A 54 -0.04 -2.30 7.16
C MET A 54 1.06 -1.55 6.43
N VAL A 55 0.81 -0.30 6.14
CA VAL A 55 1.81 0.60 5.58
C VAL A 55 2.50 1.33 6.71
N ASN A 56 3.80 1.11 6.87
CA ASN A 56 4.56 1.68 7.97
C ASN A 56 5.26 2.96 7.59
N GLU A 57 5.62 3.13 6.32
CA GLU A 57 6.41 4.29 5.90
C GLU A 57 6.29 4.51 4.40
N ILE A 58 6.31 5.78 3.99
CA ILE A 58 6.53 6.17 2.60
C ILE A 58 8.00 6.50 2.49
N THR A 59 8.72 5.83 1.60
CA THR A 59 10.17 6.00 1.45
C THR A 59 10.51 7.33 0.79
N SER A 60 11.80 7.68 0.80
CA SER A 60 12.29 8.86 0.09
C SER A 60 11.95 8.79 -1.39
N LEU A 61 12.06 7.60 -1.99
CA LEU A 61 11.68 7.41 -3.39
C LEU A 61 10.20 7.66 -3.61
N GLY A 62 9.34 7.16 -2.71
CA GLY A 62 7.90 7.41 -2.77
C GLY A 62 7.57 8.89 -2.67
N ARG A 63 8.24 9.62 -1.79
CA ARG A 63 8.05 11.06 -1.63
C ARG A 63 8.49 11.81 -2.88
N THR A 64 9.58 11.37 -3.51
CA THR A 64 10.04 11.96 -4.79
C THR A 64 8.99 11.78 -5.88
N MET A 65 8.38 10.60 -5.94
CA MET A 65 7.32 10.34 -6.92
C MET A 65 6.10 11.22 -6.69
N LEU A 66 5.75 11.48 -5.43
CA LEU A 66 4.64 12.38 -5.10
C LEU A 66 4.91 13.81 -5.57
N LYS A 67 6.16 14.25 -5.50
CA LYS A 67 6.53 15.58 -6.00
C LYS A 67 6.52 15.66 -7.52
N ARG A 68 6.95 14.58 -8.20
CA ARG A 68 6.99 14.54 -9.67
C ARG A 68 5.61 14.44 -10.30
N PHE A 69 4.69 13.76 -9.65
CA PHE A 69 3.34 13.51 -10.14
C PHE A 69 2.32 13.99 -9.12
N PRO A 70 2.23 15.32 -8.93
CA PRO A 70 1.32 15.85 -7.91
C PRO A 70 -0.13 15.55 -8.25
N ARG A 71 -0.90 15.34 -7.20
CA ARG A 71 -2.34 15.14 -7.33
C ARG A 71 -3.01 16.47 -7.69
N ARG A 72 -4.00 16.39 -8.57
CA ARG A 72 -4.83 17.53 -8.95
C ARG A 72 -6.17 17.50 -8.25
#